data_ba8dd6765e9e54aa7fbc7391661f1e89
#
_entry.id   ba8dd6765e9e54aa7fbc7391661f1e89
#
_cell.length_a   1.000
_cell.length_b   1.000
_cell.length_c   1.000
_cell.angle_alpha   90.00
_cell.angle_beta   90.00
_cell.angle_gamma   90.00
#
_symmetry.space_group_name_H-M   'P 1'
#
loop_
_entity.id
_entity.type
_entity.pdbx_description
1 polymer ?
#
loop_
_entity_poly.entity_id
_entity_poly.type
_entity_poly.pdbx_seq_one_letter_code
_entity_poly.pdbx_strand_id
1 'polypeptide(L)'
;MDYRRYYHSGGSYFFTVVTENRKPLLIKNIVRLRAAFQHGMQKHPFTIDGIVVLPDHLHTLWHLPEGDDNFSIRWMVIKRKFSAGLKADFVNPSKQQKREKGIWQRRFWEHFIRDENDWNQHLDYIHYNPVKHGYCNKPGDWPYSSFHRAVQQGLYQTDWGSEVDPMAAFMELELD
;
A
#
# COMPACT_ATOMS: atom_id res chain seq x y z
N MET A 1 6.51 23.41 -1.94
CA MET A 1 7.32 22.32 -2.51
C MET A 1 6.58 21.72 -3.67
N ASP A 2 7.09 21.87 -4.88
CA ASP A 2 6.51 21.23 -6.05
C ASP A 2 6.82 19.74 -5.98
N TYR A 3 5.81 18.94 -5.70
CA TYR A 3 5.91 17.49 -5.67
C TYR A 3 5.93 16.98 -7.12
N ARG A 4 7.12 16.64 -7.63
CA ARG A 4 7.28 16.03 -8.95
C ARG A 4 7.09 14.52 -8.83
N ARG A 5 6.07 13.98 -9.50
CA ARG A 5 5.88 12.54 -9.64
C ARG A 5 6.86 11.98 -10.66
N TYR A 6 7.50 10.88 -10.29
CA TYR A 6 8.35 10.13 -11.20
C TYR A 6 7.49 9.13 -11.98
N TYR A 7 7.50 9.22 -13.30
CA TYR A 7 6.81 8.28 -14.16
C TYR A 7 7.84 7.53 -15.00
N HIS A 8 7.86 6.20 -14.85
CA HIS A 8 8.65 5.30 -15.68
C HIS A 8 7.73 4.24 -16.29
N SER A 9 7.70 4.17 -17.62
CA SER A 9 6.89 3.20 -18.36
C SER A 9 7.28 1.77 -18.01
N GLY A 10 6.30 0.96 -17.59
CA GLY A 10 6.52 -0.45 -17.25
C GLY A 10 7.37 -0.68 -16.00
N GLY A 11 7.45 0.30 -15.09
CA GLY A 11 8.27 0.22 -13.89
C GLY A 11 7.56 -0.38 -12.69
N SER A 12 8.35 -0.64 -11.65
CA SER A 12 7.85 -1.02 -10.32
C SER A 12 7.83 0.20 -9.40
N TYR A 13 6.78 0.28 -8.59
CA TYR A 13 6.56 1.39 -7.66
C TYR A 13 6.11 0.88 -6.31
N PHE A 14 6.67 1.46 -5.26
CA PHE A 14 6.18 1.31 -3.91
C PHE A 14 5.27 2.48 -3.56
N PHE A 15 4.19 2.20 -2.84
CA PHE A 15 3.22 3.20 -2.41
C PHE A 15 2.91 3.10 -0.92
N THR A 16 2.72 4.27 -0.30
CA THR A 16 2.07 4.41 1.01
C THR A 16 0.79 5.20 0.84
N VAL A 17 -0.33 4.63 1.26
CA VAL A 17 -1.66 5.24 1.14
C VAL A 17 -2.37 5.24 2.48
N VAL A 18 -2.81 6.40 2.92
CA VAL A 18 -3.29 6.65 4.28
C VAL A 18 -4.75 7.12 4.26
N THR A 19 -5.53 6.68 5.23
CA THR A 19 -6.88 7.19 5.45
C THR A 19 -6.84 8.61 6.02
N GLU A 20 -7.89 9.37 5.80
CA GLU A 20 -8.01 10.72 6.34
C GLU A 20 -8.04 10.68 7.87
N ASN A 21 -7.20 11.52 8.49
CA ASN A 21 -7.01 11.58 9.94
C ASN A 21 -6.63 10.22 10.57
N ARG A 22 -5.98 9.34 9.81
CA ARG A 22 -5.57 7.99 10.23
C ARG A 22 -6.71 7.17 10.85
N LYS A 23 -7.92 7.29 10.31
CA LYS A 23 -9.07 6.51 10.79
C LYS A 23 -8.88 5.02 10.50
N PRO A 24 -9.12 4.13 11.48
CA PRO A 24 -8.89 2.69 11.34
C PRO A 24 -10.01 2.01 10.52
N LEU A 25 -10.10 2.35 9.23
CA LEU A 25 -11.18 1.92 8.33
C LEU A 25 -10.83 0.67 7.51
N LEU A 26 -9.52 0.42 7.25
CA LEU A 26 -9.14 -0.53 6.21
C LEU A 26 -9.40 -1.98 6.61
N ILE A 27 -8.96 -2.40 7.80
CA ILE A 27 -9.19 -3.77 8.28
C ILE A 27 -10.68 -4.04 8.51
N LYS A 28 -11.40 -3.08 9.08
CA LYS A 28 -12.85 -3.19 9.28
C LYS A 28 -13.63 -3.38 7.98
N ASN A 29 -13.08 -2.92 6.87
CA ASN A 29 -13.67 -3.00 5.54
C ASN A 29 -12.79 -3.81 4.56
N ILE A 30 -12.05 -4.80 5.07
CA ILE A 30 -11.05 -5.53 4.27
C ILE A 30 -11.63 -6.22 3.03
N VAL A 31 -12.84 -6.77 3.13
CA VAL A 31 -13.53 -7.39 1.98
C VAL A 31 -13.79 -6.36 0.88
N ARG A 32 -14.23 -5.16 1.27
CA ARG A 32 -14.46 -4.03 0.37
C ARG A 32 -13.15 -3.54 -0.26
N LEU A 33 -12.08 -3.49 0.52
CA LEU A 33 -10.77 -3.08 0.02
C LEU A 33 -10.25 -4.08 -1.03
N ARG A 34 -10.34 -5.37 -0.75
CA ARG A 34 -9.97 -6.43 -1.71
C ARG A 34 -10.79 -6.33 -3.00
N ALA A 35 -12.09 -6.12 -2.91
CA ALA A 35 -12.96 -5.92 -4.07
C ALA A 35 -12.59 -4.65 -4.87
N ALA A 36 -12.16 -3.59 -4.18
CA ALA A 36 -11.72 -2.35 -4.83
C ALA A 36 -10.41 -2.56 -5.62
N PHE A 37 -9.43 -3.28 -5.04
CA PHE A 37 -8.20 -3.65 -5.74
C PHE A 37 -8.49 -4.54 -6.95
N GLN A 38 -9.31 -5.57 -6.80
CA GLN A 38 -9.72 -6.46 -7.90
C GLN A 38 -10.37 -5.67 -9.04
N HIS A 39 -11.28 -4.75 -8.71
CA HIS A 39 -11.90 -3.87 -9.68
C HIS A 39 -10.88 -2.96 -10.39
N GLY A 40 -9.94 -2.37 -9.65
CA GLY A 40 -8.86 -1.56 -10.20
C GLY A 40 -7.98 -2.33 -11.19
N MET A 41 -7.59 -3.57 -10.82
CA MET A 41 -6.78 -4.45 -11.66
C MET A 41 -7.51 -4.90 -12.93
N GLN A 42 -8.84 -5.09 -12.87
CA GLN A 42 -9.67 -5.40 -14.05
C GLN A 42 -9.79 -4.21 -15.01
N LYS A 43 -9.87 -2.99 -14.48
CA LYS A 43 -10.00 -1.77 -15.30
C LYS A 43 -8.67 -1.30 -15.88
N HIS A 44 -7.62 -1.36 -15.09
CA HIS A 44 -6.27 -0.91 -15.45
C HIS A 44 -5.27 -1.95 -14.91
N PRO A 45 -4.87 -2.94 -15.71
CA PRO A 45 -4.03 -4.05 -15.25
C PRO A 45 -2.71 -3.60 -14.62
N PHE A 46 -2.33 -4.27 -13.55
CA PHE A 46 -1.03 -4.21 -12.88
C PHE A 46 -0.86 -5.45 -12.00
N THR A 47 0.35 -5.76 -11.59
CA THR A 47 0.62 -6.83 -10.64
C THR A 47 0.98 -6.28 -9.27
N ILE A 48 0.64 -7.01 -8.21
CA ILE A 48 1.00 -6.69 -6.84
C ILE A 48 2.08 -7.66 -6.39
N ASP A 49 3.31 -7.17 -6.29
CA ASP A 49 4.45 -7.96 -5.81
C ASP A 49 4.39 -8.14 -4.29
N GLY A 50 4.01 -7.09 -3.59
CA GLY A 50 3.82 -7.12 -2.14
C GLY A 50 2.74 -6.15 -1.67
N ILE A 51 2.07 -6.49 -0.58
CA ILE A 51 1.08 -5.63 0.07
C ILE A 51 0.98 -5.96 1.55
N VAL A 52 0.81 -4.94 2.38
CA VAL A 52 0.35 -5.04 3.76
C VAL A 52 -0.73 -4.00 4.00
N VAL A 53 -1.80 -4.43 4.66
CA VAL A 53 -2.89 -3.56 5.08
C VAL A 53 -2.87 -3.44 6.60
N LEU A 54 -2.78 -2.22 7.09
CA LEU A 54 -2.87 -1.86 8.50
C LEU A 54 -4.21 -1.14 8.75
N PRO A 55 -4.61 -0.89 9.98
CA PRO A 55 -5.94 -0.33 10.24
C PRO A 55 -6.23 0.98 9.50
N ASP A 56 -5.24 1.87 9.36
CA ASP A 56 -5.37 3.25 8.86
C ASP A 56 -4.53 3.56 7.62
N HIS A 57 -3.69 2.64 7.19
CA HIS A 57 -2.85 2.81 6.00
C HIS A 57 -2.49 1.46 5.37
N LEU A 58 -1.92 1.51 4.19
CA LEU A 58 -1.38 0.35 3.51
C LEU A 58 -0.07 0.70 2.79
N HIS A 59 0.78 -0.29 2.65
CA HIS A 59 1.94 -0.24 1.77
C HIS A 59 1.79 -1.30 0.69
N THR A 60 2.19 -0.98 -0.53
CA THR A 60 2.11 -1.94 -1.63
C THR A 60 3.17 -1.67 -2.68
N LEU A 61 3.69 -2.74 -3.25
CA LEU A 61 4.66 -2.76 -4.33
C LEU A 61 3.98 -3.28 -5.58
N TRP A 62 3.91 -2.44 -6.62
CA TRP A 62 3.26 -2.76 -7.89
C TRP A 62 4.27 -2.83 -9.02
N HIS A 63 3.97 -3.67 -10.00
CA HIS A 63 4.60 -3.62 -11.30
C HIS A 63 3.55 -3.24 -12.36
N LEU A 64 3.85 -2.20 -13.16
CA LEU A 64 2.99 -1.71 -14.23
C LEU A 64 3.33 -2.39 -15.56
N PRO A 65 2.36 -2.57 -16.46
CA PRO A 65 2.61 -3.09 -17.79
C PRO A 65 3.60 -2.22 -18.57
N GLU A 66 4.31 -2.84 -19.51
CA GLU A 66 5.19 -2.13 -20.43
C GLU A 66 4.40 -1.04 -21.18
N GLY A 67 4.96 0.14 -21.31
CA GLY A 67 4.31 1.28 -21.96
C GLY A 67 3.34 2.05 -21.07
N ASP A 68 3.13 1.65 -19.83
CA ASP A 68 2.16 2.28 -18.90
C ASP A 68 2.88 2.81 -17.64
N ASP A 69 2.60 4.03 -17.28
CA ASP A 69 3.12 4.70 -16.07
C ASP A 69 1.99 5.33 -15.24
N ASN A 70 0.72 5.11 -15.62
CA ASN A 70 -0.42 5.78 -15.00
C ASN A 70 -0.91 5.07 -13.74
N PHE A 71 -0.11 5.07 -12.68
CA PHE A 71 -0.54 4.58 -11.37
C PHE A 71 -1.62 5.47 -10.74
N SER A 72 -1.68 6.74 -11.10
CA SER A 72 -2.65 7.69 -10.52
C SER A 72 -4.10 7.32 -10.84
N ILE A 73 -4.39 6.87 -12.07
CA ILE A 73 -5.74 6.43 -12.44
C ILE A 73 -6.14 5.17 -11.66
N ARG A 74 -5.19 4.28 -11.41
CA ARG A 74 -5.40 3.05 -10.64
C ARG A 74 -5.78 3.37 -9.21
N TRP A 75 -5.04 4.26 -8.55
CA TRP A 75 -5.37 4.74 -7.21
C TRP A 75 -6.72 5.45 -7.16
N MET A 76 -7.03 6.28 -8.14
CA MET A 76 -8.33 6.94 -8.22
C MET A 76 -9.48 5.92 -8.28
N VAL A 77 -9.36 4.91 -9.13
CA VAL A 77 -10.38 3.86 -9.30
C VAL A 77 -10.53 3.05 -8.00
N ILE A 78 -9.42 2.61 -7.39
CA ILE A 78 -9.43 1.83 -6.15
C ILE A 78 -10.04 2.64 -4.99
N LYS A 79 -9.55 3.85 -4.76
CA LYS A 79 -10.04 4.74 -3.70
C LYS A 79 -11.54 5.04 -3.87
N ARG A 80 -11.98 5.34 -5.08
CA ARG A 80 -13.40 5.61 -5.40
C ARG A 80 -14.27 4.37 -5.13
N LYS A 81 -13.84 3.20 -5.59
CA LYS A 81 -14.58 1.94 -5.40
C LYS A 81 -14.71 1.58 -3.92
N PHE A 82 -13.62 1.70 -3.16
CA PHE A 82 -13.63 1.48 -1.71
C PHE A 82 -14.59 2.43 -0.99
N SER A 83 -14.52 3.73 -1.31
CA SER A 83 -15.30 4.76 -0.65
C SER A 83 -16.79 4.76 -1.01
N ALA A 84 -17.18 4.16 -2.14
CA ALA A 84 -18.55 4.22 -2.65
C ALA A 84 -19.61 3.73 -1.66
N GLY A 85 -19.30 2.69 -0.87
CA GLY A 85 -20.23 2.12 0.10
C GLY A 85 -20.04 2.61 1.54
N LEU A 86 -19.14 3.58 1.76
CA LEU A 86 -18.91 4.15 3.09
C LEU A 86 -19.64 5.48 3.22
N LYS A 87 -20.08 5.79 4.45
CA LYS A 87 -20.67 7.11 4.74
C LYS A 87 -19.59 8.17 4.61
N ALA A 88 -19.98 9.32 4.04
CA ALA A 88 -19.13 10.50 4.05
C ALA A 88 -18.91 10.97 5.49
N ASP A 89 -17.69 11.39 5.78
CA ASP A 89 -17.38 12.04 7.03
C ASP A 89 -17.46 13.56 6.89
N PHE A 90 -17.32 14.28 8.01
CA PHE A 90 -17.19 15.73 7.96
C PHE A 90 -15.95 16.07 7.13
N VAL A 91 -16.17 16.88 6.08
CA VAL A 91 -15.14 17.31 5.15
C VAL A 91 -15.13 18.82 5.05
N ASN A 92 -13.95 19.39 4.87
CA ASN A 92 -13.81 20.82 4.65
C ASN A 92 -14.44 21.27 3.31
N PRO A 93 -14.71 22.59 3.11
CA PRO A 93 -15.36 23.09 1.89
C PRO A 93 -14.69 22.66 0.59
N SER A 94 -13.35 22.58 0.55
CA SER A 94 -12.60 22.14 -0.63
C SER A 94 -12.87 20.68 -1.00
N LYS A 95 -13.06 19.82 -0.01
CA LYS A 95 -13.41 18.39 -0.23
C LYS A 95 -14.88 18.24 -0.64
N GLN A 96 -15.76 19.05 -0.03
CA GLN A 96 -17.18 19.07 -0.41
C GLN A 96 -17.36 19.46 -1.87
N GLN A 97 -16.68 20.50 -2.35
CA GLN A 97 -16.71 20.92 -3.76
C GLN A 97 -16.30 19.79 -4.70
N LYS A 98 -15.31 18.98 -4.31
CA LYS A 98 -14.82 17.84 -5.11
C LYS A 98 -15.59 16.55 -4.86
N ARG A 99 -16.67 16.58 -4.07
CA ARG A 99 -17.47 15.42 -3.68
C ARG A 99 -16.65 14.30 -3.02
N GLU A 100 -15.58 14.67 -2.31
CA GLU A 100 -14.76 13.73 -1.55
C GLU A 100 -15.45 13.39 -0.23
N LYS A 101 -15.39 12.11 0.17
CA LYS A 101 -16.04 11.63 1.39
C LYS A 101 -15.20 11.74 2.66
N GLY A 102 -13.98 12.25 2.58
CA GLY A 102 -13.07 12.32 3.72
C GLY A 102 -12.58 10.95 4.22
N ILE A 103 -12.53 9.95 3.34
CA ILE A 103 -12.09 8.60 3.66
C ILE A 103 -10.57 8.47 3.51
N TRP A 104 -10.02 9.07 2.47
CA TRP A 104 -8.61 8.98 2.12
C TRP A 104 -7.93 10.34 2.18
N GLN A 105 -6.65 10.37 2.55
CA GLN A 105 -5.80 11.50 2.23
C GLN A 105 -5.73 11.66 0.71
N ARG A 106 -5.71 12.90 0.22
CA ARG A 106 -5.64 13.18 -1.22
C ARG A 106 -4.36 12.66 -1.84
N ARG A 107 -3.24 12.94 -1.16
CA ARG A 107 -1.92 12.52 -1.59
C ARG A 107 -1.63 11.13 -1.08
N PHE A 108 -0.82 10.42 -1.82
CA PHE A 108 -0.15 9.20 -1.41
C PHE A 108 1.33 9.38 -1.72
N TRP A 109 2.16 8.64 -1.03
CA TRP A 109 3.58 8.62 -1.32
C TRP A 109 3.88 7.53 -2.34
N GLU A 110 4.76 7.83 -3.30
CA GLU A 110 5.27 6.87 -4.28
C GLU A 110 6.79 6.92 -4.36
N HIS A 111 7.39 5.75 -4.57
CA HIS A 111 8.81 5.56 -4.82
C HIS A 111 8.99 4.64 -6.03
N PHE A 112 9.76 5.10 -7.02
CA PHE A 112 10.15 4.28 -8.16
C PHE A 112 11.26 3.33 -7.75
N ILE A 113 11.08 2.04 -7.99
CA ILE A 113 12.06 0.99 -7.69
C ILE A 113 13.16 1.01 -8.74
N ARG A 114 14.39 1.23 -8.29
CA ARG A 114 15.56 1.47 -9.15
C ARG A 114 16.26 0.18 -9.58
N ASP A 115 16.28 -0.82 -8.71
CA ASP A 115 17.00 -2.07 -8.88
C ASP A 115 16.45 -3.18 -7.97
N GLU A 116 17.03 -4.38 -8.07
CA GLU A 116 16.60 -5.54 -7.29
C GLU A 116 16.83 -5.34 -5.78
N ASN A 117 17.89 -4.68 -5.38
CA ASN A 117 18.15 -4.39 -3.97
C ASN A 117 17.07 -3.46 -3.39
N ASP A 118 16.72 -2.41 -4.11
CA ASP A 118 15.65 -1.48 -3.77
C ASP A 118 14.29 -2.22 -3.68
N TRP A 119 14.02 -3.13 -4.60
CA TRP A 119 12.83 -3.97 -4.59
C TRP A 119 12.77 -4.88 -3.34
N ASN A 120 13.87 -5.59 -3.04
CA ASN A 120 13.96 -6.47 -1.87
C ASN A 120 13.75 -5.70 -0.57
N GLN A 121 14.38 -4.55 -0.44
CA GLN A 121 14.27 -3.70 0.73
C GLN A 121 12.82 -3.24 0.98
N HIS A 122 12.11 -2.81 -0.06
CA HIS A 122 10.71 -2.40 0.06
C HIS A 122 9.79 -3.58 0.33
N LEU A 123 10.07 -4.76 -0.20
CA LEU A 123 9.33 -5.97 0.11
C LEU A 123 9.51 -6.39 1.58
N ASP A 124 10.75 -6.34 2.09
CA ASP A 124 11.05 -6.58 3.51
C ASP A 124 10.31 -5.58 4.40
N TYR A 125 10.35 -4.30 4.04
CA TYR A 125 9.62 -3.24 4.74
C TYR A 125 8.11 -3.51 4.80
N ILE A 126 7.51 -3.90 3.68
CA ILE A 126 6.08 -4.26 3.60
C ILE A 126 5.77 -5.39 4.60
N HIS A 127 6.54 -6.47 4.56
CA HIS A 127 6.22 -7.66 5.34
C HIS A 127 6.53 -7.50 6.84
N TYR A 128 7.55 -6.72 7.19
CA TYR A 128 7.89 -6.45 8.60
C TYR A 128 7.03 -5.35 9.24
N ASN A 129 6.32 -4.58 8.46
CA ASN A 129 5.59 -3.40 8.91
C ASN A 129 4.61 -3.65 10.07
N PRO A 130 3.82 -4.75 10.12
CA PRO A 130 2.95 -5.02 11.26
C PRO A 130 3.70 -5.25 12.57
N VAL A 131 4.90 -5.84 12.51
CA VAL A 131 5.78 -6.02 13.68
C VAL A 131 6.34 -4.67 14.12
N LYS A 132 6.83 -3.86 13.19
CA LYS A 132 7.31 -2.50 13.45
C LYS A 132 6.26 -1.65 14.19
N HIS A 133 5.00 -1.78 13.82
CA HIS A 133 3.89 -1.06 14.46
C HIS A 133 3.32 -1.75 15.72
N GLY A 134 3.89 -2.88 16.13
CA GLY A 134 3.48 -3.58 17.34
C GLY A 134 2.15 -4.31 17.26
N TYR A 135 1.64 -4.58 16.05
CA TYR A 135 0.40 -5.33 15.85
C TYR A 135 0.57 -6.84 16.02
N CYS A 136 1.77 -7.36 15.84
CA CYS A 136 2.11 -8.77 16.01
C CYS A 136 3.60 -8.94 16.34
N ASN A 137 3.99 -10.15 16.75
CA ASN A 137 5.37 -10.45 17.13
C ASN A 137 6.24 -10.91 15.96
N LYS A 138 5.64 -11.44 14.91
CA LYS A 138 6.32 -11.88 13.68
C LYS A 138 5.43 -11.67 12.46
N PRO A 139 6.00 -11.45 11.27
CA PRO A 139 5.24 -11.19 10.04
C PRO A 139 4.19 -12.25 9.71
N GLY A 140 4.47 -13.52 9.99
CA GLY A 140 3.55 -14.64 9.75
C GLY A 140 2.25 -14.59 10.56
N ASP A 141 2.20 -13.82 11.65
CA ASP A 141 1.00 -13.69 12.49
C ASP A 141 0.02 -12.63 11.96
N TRP A 142 0.42 -11.83 10.95
CA TRP A 142 -0.44 -10.80 10.39
C TRP A 142 -1.18 -11.30 9.15
N PRO A 143 -2.52 -11.45 9.19
CA PRO A 143 -3.28 -12.06 8.10
C PRO A 143 -3.52 -11.13 6.90
N TYR A 144 -3.28 -9.82 7.05
CA TYR A 144 -3.57 -8.81 6.02
C TYR A 144 -2.32 -8.39 5.25
N SER A 145 -1.52 -9.36 4.87
CA SER A 145 -0.24 -9.16 4.18
C SER A 145 0.00 -10.23 3.13
N SER A 146 0.82 -9.94 2.16
CA SER A 146 1.28 -10.90 1.14
C SER A 146 2.40 -11.83 1.64
N PHE A 147 2.79 -11.76 2.92
CA PHE A 147 3.89 -12.55 3.47
C PHE A 147 3.72 -14.05 3.25
N HIS A 148 2.54 -14.60 3.53
CA HIS A 148 2.27 -16.04 3.34
C HIS A 148 2.44 -16.47 1.88
N ARG A 149 1.99 -15.66 0.93
CA ARG A 149 2.22 -15.92 -0.50
C ARG A 149 3.72 -15.88 -0.83
N ALA A 150 4.45 -14.92 -0.29
CA ALA A 150 5.89 -14.80 -0.49
C ALA A 150 6.67 -15.99 0.09
N VAL A 151 6.26 -16.52 1.24
CA VAL A 151 6.80 -17.78 1.80
C VAL A 151 6.52 -18.96 0.86
N GLN A 152 5.29 -19.09 0.35
CA GLN A 152 4.95 -20.15 -0.62
C GLN A 152 5.75 -20.06 -1.92
N GLN A 153 6.14 -18.86 -2.33
CA GLN A 153 7.00 -18.59 -3.48
C GLN A 153 8.50 -18.82 -3.19
N GLY A 154 8.86 -19.16 -1.96
CA GLY A 154 10.24 -19.39 -1.55
C GLY A 154 11.07 -18.12 -1.30
N LEU A 155 10.44 -16.94 -1.24
CA LEU A 155 11.13 -15.68 -0.99
C LEU A 155 11.51 -15.48 0.49
N TYR A 156 10.78 -16.11 1.41
CA TYR A 156 11.02 -16.03 2.85
C TYR A 156 10.88 -17.37 3.53
N GLN A 157 11.62 -17.55 4.64
CA GLN A 157 11.35 -18.62 5.60
C GLN A 157 10.10 -18.24 6.43
N THR A 158 9.40 -19.24 6.96
CA THR A 158 8.15 -19.03 7.73
C THR A 158 8.34 -18.23 9.01
N ASP A 159 9.54 -18.28 9.59
CA ASP A 159 9.94 -17.61 10.83
C ASP A 159 10.73 -16.31 10.61
N TRP A 160 10.87 -15.87 9.36
CA TRP A 160 11.57 -14.63 9.05
C TRP A 160 11.03 -13.45 9.85
N GLY A 161 11.94 -12.63 10.39
CA GLY A 161 11.59 -11.43 11.17
C GLY A 161 11.11 -11.72 12.60
N SER A 162 11.23 -12.96 13.11
CA SER A 162 10.79 -13.32 14.47
C SER A 162 11.85 -13.09 15.55
N GLU A 163 13.14 -13.15 15.21
CA GLU A 163 14.24 -13.05 16.20
C GLU A 163 15.05 -11.76 16.10
N VAL A 164 15.20 -11.22 14.88
CA VAL A 164 16.01 -10.02 14.61
C VAL A 164 15.19 -9.07 13.79
N ASP A 165 15.24 -7.78 14.11
CA ASP A 165 14.67 -6.73 13.29
C ASP A 165 15.44 -6.66 11.96
N PRO A 166 14.86 -7.16 10.86
CA PRO A 166 15.52 -7.13 9.55
C PRO A 166 15.65 -5.71 9.00
N MET A 167 14.96 -4.74 9.62
CA MET A 167 14.94 -3.34 9.21
C MET A 167 15.85 -2.46 10.08
N ALA A 168 16.62 -3.03 11.03
CA ALA A 168 17.51 -2.26 11.91
C ALA A 168 18.52 -1.40 11.12
N ALA A 169 18.91 -1.84 9.91
CA ALA A 169 19.75 -1.08 8.99
C ALA A 169 18.95 -0.11 8.08
N PHE A 170 17.63 -0.09 8.18
CA PHE A 170 16.70 0.59 7.25
C PHE A 170 15.93 1.73 7.91
N MET A 171 16.39 2.21 9.06
CA MET A 171 15.74 3.23 9.89
C MET A 171 15.50 4.59 9.19
N GLU A 172 16.02 4.78 7.96
CA GLU A 172 15.88 6.03 7.20
C GLU A 172 14.73 6.08 6.20
N LEU A 173 13.97 5.00 6.05
CA LEU A 173 12.73 5.01 5.25
C LEU A 173 11.49 5.34 6.12
N GLU A 174 11.66 6.19 7.12
CA GLU A 174 10.51 6.76 7.84
C GLU A 174 9.78 7.74 6.93
N LEU A 175 8.85 7.17 6.22
CA LEU A 175 7.88 7.87 5.40
C LEU A 175 6.62 8.08 6.23
N ASP A 176 6.72 8.94 7.20
CA ASP A 176 5.55 9.48 7.90
C ASP A 176 4.91 10.64 7.13
#